data_21c05faaf3cd294aa38dd8090561cf0d
#
_entry.id   21c05faaf3cd294aa38dd8090561cf0d
#
_cell.length_a   1.000
_cell.length_b   1.000
_cell.length_c   1.000
_cell.angle_alpha   90.00
_cell.angle_beta   90.00
_cell.angle_gamma   90.00
#
_symmetry.space_group_name_H-M   'P 1'
#
loop_
_entity.id
_entity.type
_entity.pdbx_description
1 polymer ?
#
loop_
_entity_poly.entity_id
_entity_poly.type
_entity_poly.pdbx_seq_one_letter_code
_entity_poly.pdbx_strand_id
1 'polypeptide(L)'
;MSTSSLGAVGVSTATAPSAGATGAPAARAHAVEVATLWRPSAPCTPRTCVDATGPARAVPLAALRLVAVLFLLIAGFVASPLGGRIPSRLIRRWCRWVVRASGVRVRIDGGAAPDGGLLLVANHVSWLDIPLLAAVRPARMLAKSEIRDWPVAGWLTARSGALFIDRDRIRALPDTVARIAEALRAGEAVTVFPEGSTWCGRAQGYFRRAAFQAALDAEVPVQPVRLHYRLAGGAPSTAAAFVGDDSLLTSVWRVTRSRDLVAEAEVREPMAPGSRPDRRSLARAAEEFVLVGTHRAEDAGPRNTVPFPAGGGSRATEQASAAPAREALTA
;
A
#
# COMPACT_ATOMS: atom_id res chain seq x y z
N MET A 1 0.51 46.83 76.87
CA MET A 1 1.24 48.06 76.63
C MET A 1 1.48 48.17 75.13
N SER A 2 0.93 49.22 74.52
CA SER A 2 1.28 49.97 73.30
C SER A 2 1.47 49.14 72.04
N THR A 3 0.52 49.07 71.14
CA THR A 3 0.15 49.99 70.05
C THR A 3 1.28 50.46 69.19
N SER A 4 1.26 50.08 67.90
CA SER A 4 1.36 51.03 66.79
C SER A 4 1.03 50.37 65.44
N SER A 5 0.07 50.95 64.82
CA SER A 5 -0.42 50.81 63.44
C SER A 5 0.56 51.51 62.49
N LEU A 6 0.78 50.97 61.32
CA LEU A 6 1.27 51.70 60.13
C LEU A 6 0.73 51.08 58.86
N GLY A 7 -0.02 51.72 58.18
CA GLY A 7 -0.22 52.24 56.87
C GLY A 7 -0.09 51.24 55.70
N ALA A 8 -1.24 50.89 55.11
CA ALA A 8 -1.30 50.23 53.83
C ALA A 8 -1.08 51.24 52.70
N VAL A 9 -0.06 51.01 51.87
CA VAL A 9 0.14 51.70 50.56
C VAL A 9 -0.40 50.80 49.49
N GLY A 10 -1.44 51.23 48.81
CA GLY A 10 -2.05 50.55 47.70
C GLY A 10 -1.14 50.59 46.45
N VAL A 11 -0.81 49.45 45.94
CA VAL A 11 -0.16 49.31 44.62
C VAL A 11 -1.24 48.91 43.66
N SER A 12 -1.57 49.86 42.77
CA SER A 12 -2.43 49.66 41.62
C SER A 12 -1.72 48.79 40.60
N THR A 13 -2.15 47.54 40.42
CA THR A 13 -1.70 46.67 39.33
C THR A 13 -2.51 46.96 38.09
N ALA A 14 -1.88 47.60 37.13
CA ALA A 14 -2.40 47.77 35.77
C ALA A 14 -2.54 46.40 35.10
N THR A 15 -3.73 46.01 34.76
CA THR A 15 -4.07 44.82 33.99
C THR A 15 -3.66 45.05 32.53
N ALA A 16 -2.65 44.31 32.02
CA ALA A 16 -2.33 44.29 30.64
C ALA A 16 -3.41 43.52 29.82
N PRO A 17 -3.78 43.97 28.60
CA PRO A 17 -4.79 43.28 27.81
C PRO A 17 -4.21 41.96 27.30
N SER A 18 -4.93 40.86 27.51
CA SER A 18 -4.67 39.54 26.94
C SER A 18 -4.78 39.62 25.44
N ALA A 19 -3.65 39.45 24.73
CA ALA A 19 -3.65 39.26 23.29
C ALA A 19 -4.38 37.95 22.95
N GLY A 20 -5.53 38.08 22.30
CA GLY A 20 -6.38 36.97 21.88
C GLY A 20 -5.60 36.09 20.87
N ALA A 21 -5.38 34.85 21.25
CA ALA A 21 -4.88 33.83 20.38
C ALA A 21 -5.98 33.35 19.42
N THR A 22 -6.27 34.11 18.36
CA THR A 22 -7.22 33.76 17.31
C THR A 22 -6.51 33.52 15.98
N GLY A 23 -5.45 32.70 15.97
CA GLY A 23 -4.74 32.32 14.75
C GLY A 23 -4.53 30.82 14.53
N ALA A 24 -5.00 29.95 15.45
CA ALA A 24 -4.61 28.54 15.46
C ALA A 24 -5.47 27.53 14.68
N PRO A 25 -6.78 27.72 14.41
CA PRO A 25 -7.55 26.65 13.77
C PRO A 25 -7.35 26.55 12.25
N ALA A 26 -7.18 27.66 11.53
CA ALA A 26 -7.04 27.63 10.07
C ALA A 26 -5.70 27.05 9.61
N ALA A 27 -4.61 27.39 10.29
CA ALA A 27 -3.27 26.86 9.96
C ALA A 27 -3.17 25.35 10.28
N ARG A 28 -3.81 24.87 11.34
CA ARG A 28 -3.90 23.44 11.65
C ARG A 28 -4.80 22.70 10.66
N ALA A 29 -5.93 23.25 10.25
CA ALA A 29 -6.81 22.66 9.25
C ALA A 29 -6.09 22.54 7.89
N HIS A 30 -5.38 23.59 7.44
CA HIS A 30 -4.58 23.54 6.21
C HIS A 30 -3.41 22.55 6.30
N ALA A 31 -2.72 22.45 7.44
CA ALA A 31 -1.63 21.48 7.61
C ALA A 31 -2.13 20.03 7.62
N VAL A 32 -3.32 19.78 8.19
CA VAL A 32 -3.97 18.45 8.14
C VAL A 32 -4.44 18.12 6.72
N GLU A 33 -5.00 19.08 6.00
CA GLU A 33 -5.47 18.90 4.62
C GLU A 33 -4.30 18.66 3.66
N VAL A 34 -3.20 19.39 3.77
CA VAL A 34 -1.98 19.16 2.99
C VAL A 34 -1.33 17.82 3.34
N ALA A 35 -1.32 17.41 4.62
CA ALA A 35 -0.79 16.10 5.03
C ALA A 35 -1.63 14.94 4.48
N THR A 36 -2.95 15.09 4.34
CA THR A 36 -3.83 14.07 3.76
C THR A 36 -3.65 13.91 2.25
N LEU A 37 -3.29 14.98 1.52
CA LEU A 37 -3.01 14.93 0.07
C LEU A 37 -1.82 14.02 -0.29
N TRP A 38 -0.85 13.83 0.62
CA TRP A 38 0.33 13.01 0.39
C TRP A 38 0.19 11.57 0.89
N ARG A 39 -0.76 11.30 1.77
CA ARG A 39 -1.04 9.93 2.23
C ARG A 39 -1.77 9.15 1.15
N PRO A 40 -1.26 7.97 0.77
CA PRO A 40 -2.02 7.09 -0.09
C PRO A 40 -3.26 6.62 0.66
N SER A 41 -4.43 7.00 0.19
CA SER A 41 -5.71 6.57 0.71
C SER A 41 -6.57 6.03 -0.43
N ALA A 42 -7.23 4.90 -0.21
CA ALA A 42 -8.27 4.41 -1.10
C ALA A 42 -9.62 4.95 -0.62
N PRO A 43 -10.52 5.35 -1.52
CA PRO A 43 -11.87 5.77 -1.15
C PRO A 43 -12.79 4.59 -0.76
N CYS A 44 -12.22 3.39 -0.74
CA CYS A 44 -12.94 2.14 -0.46
C CYS A 44 -13.29 2.02 1.03
N THR A 45 -14.52 1.60 1.31
CA THR A 45 -14.95 1.25 2.68
C THR A 45 -15.50 -0.19 2.70
N PRO A 46 -15.49 -0.87 3.86
CA PRO A 46 -16.05 -2.21 3.97
C PRO A 46 -17.54 -2.25 3.60
N ARG A 47 -18.29 -1.20 3.96
CA ARG A 47 -19.75 -1.14 3.75
C ARG A 47 -20.14 -0.99 2.28
N THR A 48 -19.35 -0.26 1.49
CA THR A 48 -19.69 0.06 0.10
C THR A 48 -19.02 -0.87 -0.91
N CYS A 49 -17.86 -1.44 -0.54
CA CYS A 49 -17.01 -2.14 -1.48
C CYS A 49 -16.91 -3.65 -1.26
N VAL A 50 -17.28 -4.14 -0.07
CA VAL A 50 -17.03 -5.55 0.28
C VAL A 50 -18.32 -6.37 0.15
N ASP A 51 -18.22 -7.49 -0.57
CA ASP A 51 -19.34 -8.39 -0.76
C ASP A 51 -19.76 -9.04 0.57
N ALA A 52 -21.06 -9.19 0.76
CA ALA A 52 -21.60 -9.88 1.91
C ALA A 52 -21.13 -11.35 1.96
N THR A 53 -20.85 -11.83 3.16
CA THR A 53 -20.36 -13.20 3.35
C THR A 53 -21.49 -14.23 3.47
N GLY A 54 -21.15 -15.47 3.17
CA GLY A 54 -22.05 -16.61 3.13
C GLY A 54 -22.85 -16.91 4.41
N PRO A 55 -23.78 -17.86 4.35
CA PRO A 55 -24.79 -18.13 5.38
C PRO A 55 -24.19 -18.57 6.73
N ALA A 56 -24.97 -18.45 7.81
CA ALA A 56 -24.57 -18.83 9.18
C ALA A 56 -24.07 -20.29 9.30
N ARG A 57 -24.59 -21.21 8.50
CA ARG A 57 -24.12 -22.61 8.43
C ARG A 57 -22.66 -22.79 7.97
N ALA A 58 -21.97 -21.73 7.56
CA ALA A 58 -20.55 -21.76 7.25
C ALA A 58 -19.65 -21.61 8.49
N VAL A 59 -20.21 -21.34 9.68
CA VAL A 59 -19.45 -21.09 10.92
C VAL A 59 -18.57 -22.26 11.34
N PRO A 60 -19.02 -23.52 11.38
CA PRO A 60 -18.15 -24.64 11.80
C PRO A 60 -16.92 -24.79 10.87
N LEU A 61 -17.14 -24.66 9.57
CA LEU A 61 -16.06 -24.74 8.59
C LEU A 61 -15.09 -23.55 8.72
N ALA A 62 -15.61 -22.36 8.98
CA ALA A 62 -14.77 -21.18 9.23
C ALA A 62 -13.91 -21.35 10.48
N ALA A 63 -14.47 -21.89 11.57
CA ALA A 63 -13.72 -22.17 12.77
C ALA A 63 -12.58 -23.18 12.53
N LEU A 64 -12.86 -24.28 11.79
CA LEU A 64 -11.83 -25.25 11.40
C LEU A 64 -10.72 -24.61 10.57
N ARG A 65 -11.09 -23.76 9.59
CA ARG A 65 -10.11 -23.02 8.77
C ARG A 65 -9.25 -22.07 9.61
N LEU A 66 -9.85 -21.36 10.57
CA LEU A 66 -9.10 -20.51 11.50
C LEU A 66 -8.10 -21.30 12.33
N VAL A 67 -8.49 -22.45 12.86
CA VAL A 67 -7.58 -23.34 13.58
C VAL A 67 -6.43 -23.79 12.68
N ALA A 68 -6.72 -24.18 11.45
CA ALA A 68 -5.70 -24.58 10.48
C ALA A 68 -4.74 -23.44 10.13
N VAL A 69 -5.25 -22.22 9.90
CA VAL A 69 -4.43 -21.03 9.66
C VAL A 69 -3.56 -20.74 10.88
N LEU A 70 -4.13 -20.73 12.08
CA LEU A 70 -3.39 -20.47 13.32
C LEU A 70 -2.28 -21.52 13.53
N PHE A 71 -2.57 -22.79 13.29
CA PHE A 71 -1.56 -23.85 13.35
C PHE A 71 -0.40 -23.61 12.38
N LEU A 72 -0.70 -23.24 11.13
CA LEU A 72 0.33 -22.93 10.14
C LEU A 72 1.14 -21.68 10.52
N LEU A 73 0.50 -20.66 11.08
CA LEU A 73 1.20 -19.46 11.55
C LEU A 73 2.12 -19.78 12.73
N ILE A 74 1.67 -20.60 13.68
CA ILE A 74 2.50 -21.07 14.80
C ILE A 74 3.67 -21.92 14.29
N ALA A 75 3.44 -22.83 13.34
CA ALA A 75 4.50 -23.62 12.72
C ALA A 75 5.54 -22.73 12.02
N GLY A 76 5.11 -21.72 11.28
CA GLY A 76 6.00 -20.72 10.66
C GLY A 76 6.77 -19.90 11.69
N PHE A 77 6.10 -19.53 12.80
CA PHE A 77 6.73 -18.84 13.93
C PHE A 77 7.84 -19.69 14.56
N VAL A 78 7.55 -20.95 14.86
CA VAL A 78 8.53 -21.91 15.43
C VAL A 78 9.69 -22.17 14.46
N ALA A 79 9.42 -22.23 13.16
CA ALA A 79 10.45 -22.42 12.14
C ALA A 79 11.27 -21.15 11.86
N SER A 80 10.79 -19.96 12.23
CA SER A 80 11.41 -18.66 11.88
C SER A 80 12.87 -18.50 12.35
N PRO A 81 13.36 -19.12 13.44
CA PRO A 81 14.76 -19.04 13.83
C PRO A 81 15.72 -19.68 12.80
N LEU A 82 15.23 -20.62 11.98
CA LEU A 82 16.05 -21.23 10.92
C LEU A 82 16.35 -20.24 9.79
N GLY A 83 15.55 -19.16 9.63
CA GLY A 83 15.83 -18.05 8.73
C GLY A 83 16.17 -18.51 7.30
N GLY A 84 17.29 -18.00 6.76
CA GLY A 84 17.76 -18.29 5.41
C GLY A 84 18.13 -19.77 5.14
N ARG A 85 18.14 -20.64 6.16
CA ARG A 85 18.35 -22.10 5.98
C ARG A 85 17.11 -22.79 5.41
N ILE A 86 15.95 -22.15 5.48
CA ILE A 86 14.71 -22.73 4.93
C ILE A 86 14.73 -22.59 3.41
N PRO A 87 14.66 -23.70 2.66
CA PRO A 87 14.62 -23.64 1.18
C PRO A 87 13.42 -22.83 0.68
N SER A 88 13.62 -22.00 -0.32
CA SER A 88 12.58 -21.15 -0.91
C SER A 88 11.35 -21.94 -1.39
N ARG A 89 11.55 -23.15 -1.89
CA ARG A 89 10.47 -24.08 -2.28
C ARG A 89 9.55 -24.45 -1.10
N LEU A 90 10.11 -24.57 0.12
CA LEU A 90 9.33 -24.90 1.31
C LEU A 90 8.53 -23.68 1.78
N ILE A 91 9.12 -22.49 1.72
CA ILE A 91 8.44 -21.23 2.03
C ILE A 91 7.25 -21.03 1.05
N ARG A 92 7.48 -21.21 -0.25
CA ARG A 92 6.42 -21.11 -1.28
C ARG A 92 5.28 -22.09 -1.01
N ARG A 93 5.62 -23.35 -0.66
CA ARG A 93 4.62 -24.38 -0.37
C ARG A 93 3.83 -24.04 0.89
N TRP A 94 4.50 -23.60 1.95
CA TRP A 94 3.88 -23.18 3.19
C TRP A 94 2.94 -21.98 2.98
N CYS A 95 3.36 -20.97 2.25
CA CYS A 95 2.52 -19.82 1.91
C CYS A 95 1.26 -20.23 1.13
N ARG A 96 1.37 -21.15 0.18
CA ARG A 96 0.20 -21.73 -0.51
C ARG A 96 -0.74 -22.45 0.45
N TRP A 97 -0.20 -23.15 1.44
CA TRP A 97 -1.03 -23.82 2.45
C TRP A 97 -1.75 -22.82 3.35
N VAL A 98 -1.11 -21.72 3.74
CA VAL A 98 -1.76 -20.64 4.52
C VAL A 98 -2.98 -20.09 3.77
N VAL A 99 -2.82 -19.77 2.48
CA VAL A 99 -3.95 -19.28 1.65
C VAL A 99 -5.03 -20.36 1.51
N ARG A 100 -4.65 -21.61 1.26
CA ARG A 100 -5.63 -22.72 1.14
C ARG A 100 -6.35 -23.03 2.45
N ALA A 101 -5.65 -22.99 3.57
CA ALA A 101 -6.24 -23.17 4.90
C ALA A 101 -7.30 -22.11 5.21
N SER A 102 -7.14 -20.88 4.67
CA SER A 102 -8.17 -19.85 4.75
C SER A 102 -9.44 -20.15 3.92
N GLY A 103 -9.44 -21.27 3.16
CA GLY A 103 -10.55 -21.66 2.30
C GLY A 103 -10.49 -21.06 0.90
N VAL A 104 -9.34 -20.53 0.49
CA VAL A 104 -9.14 -19.87 -0.80
C VAL A 104 -8.31 -20.77 -1.71
N ARG A 105 -8.79 -20.98 -2.93
CA ARG A 105 -8.03 -21.70 -3.96
C ARG A 105 -6.97 -20.77 -4.52
N VAL A 106 -5.77 -21.32 -4.76
CA VAL A 106 -4.64 -20.56 -5.29
C VAL A 106 -4.41 -20.93 -6.75
N ARG A 107 -4.38 -19.92 -7.61
CA ARG A 107 -3.93 -20.04 -9.00
C ARG A 107 -2.76 -19.07 -9.20
N ILE A 108 -1.68 -19.55 -9.76
CA ILE A 108 -0.53 -18.76 -10.15
C ILE A 108 -0.30 -19.06 -11.62
N ASP A 109 -0.40 -18.03 -12.43
CA ASP A 109 -0.20 -18.08 -13.87
C ASP A 109 0.99 -17.23 -14.25
N GLY A 110 1.85 -17.78 -15.12
CA GLY A 110 3.08 -17.15 -15.57
C GLY A 110 4.35 -17.80 -15.04
N GLY A 111 5.48 -17.30 -15.51
CA GLY A 111 6.81 -17.82 -15.23
C GLY A 111 7.30 -17.61 -13.82
N ALA A 112 8.15 -18.51 -13.34
CA ALA A 112 8.87 -18.30 -12.10
C ALA A 112 9.80 -17.09 -12.24
N ALA A 113 9.81 -16.24 -11.22
CA ALA A 113 10.74 -15.12 -11.16
C ALA A 113 12.21 -15.62 -11.17
N PRO A 114 13.12 -14.96 -11.87
CA PRO A 114 14.53 -15.34 -11.92
C PRO A 114 15.17 -15.27 -10.53
N ASP A 115 16.23 -16.02 -10.31
CA ASP A 115 17.07 -15.90 -9.12
C ASP A 115 17.85 -14.58 -9.15
N GLY A 116 18.29 -14.12 -7.98
CA GLY A 116 19.00 -12.85 -7.81
C GLY A 116 18.10 -11.68 -7.42
N GLY A 117 18.62 -10.46 -7.48
CA GLY A 117 17.89 -9.24 -7.15
C GLY A 117 16.69 -9.04 -8.04
N LEU A 118 15.53 -8.77 -7.45
CA LEU A 118 14.29 -8.61 -8.20
C LEU A 118 13.32 -7.69 -7.43
N LEU A 119 12.77 -6.70 -8.09
CA LEU A 119 11.67 -5.92 -7.54
C LEU A 119 10.34 -6.49 -8.06
N LEU A 120 9.58 -7.18 -7.19
CA LEU A 120 8.20 -7.57 -7.47
C LEU A 120 7.27 -6.40 -7.15
N VAL A 121 6.39 -6.07 -8.09
CA VAL A 121 5.41 -5.00 -7.92
C VAL A 121 4.01 -5.54 -8.20
N ALA A 122 3.07 -5.28 -7.30
CA ALA A 122 1.70 -5.77 -7.42
C ALA A 122 0.68 -4.73 -6.95
N ASN A 123 -0.55 -4.83 -7.42
CA ASN A 123 -1.69 -4.18 -6.79
C ASN A 123 -1.97 -4.79 -5.41
N HIS A 124 -2.71 -4.08 -4.56
CA HIS A 124 -2.97 -4.50 -3.18
C HIS A 124 -4.46 -4.51 -2.87
N VAL A 125 -4.99 -5.69 -2.61
CA VAL A 125 -6.43 -5.93 -2.34
C VAL A 125 -6.65 -6.50 -0.94
N SER A 126 -5.77 -7.38 -0.48
CA SER A 126 -6.00 -8.21 0.69
C SER A 126 -4.72 -8.47 1.49
N TRP A 127 -4.87 -8.81 2.77
CA TRP A 127 -3.77 -9.40 3.55
C TRP A 127 -3.29 -10.73 2.96
N LEU A 128 -4.13 -11.43 2.19
CA LEU A 128 -3.78 -12.66 1.45
C LEU A 128 -2.76 -12.43 0.34
N ASP A 129 -2.60 -11.20 -0.14
CA ASP A 129 -1.63 -10.86 -1.19
C ASP A 129 -0.20 -11.16 -0.73
N ILE A 130 0.08 -11.00 0.57
CA ILE A 130 1.39 -11.26 1.15
C ILE A 130 1.80 -12.72 1.00
N PRO A 131 1.07 -13.71 1.54
CA PRO A 131 1.41 -15.11 1.33
C PRO A 131 1.24 -15.56 -0.13
N LEU A 132 0.36 -14.93 -0.91
CA LEU A 132 0.19 -15.26 -2.33
C LEU A 132 1.43 -14.87 -3.15
N LEU A 133 1.97 -13.67 -2.96
CA LEU A 133 3.22 -13.24 -3.59
C LEU A 133 4.43 -14.03 -3.10
N ALA A 134 4.50 -14.35 -1.79
CA ALA A 134 5.54 -15.22 -1.26
C ALA A 134 5.44 -16.66 -1.80
N ALA A 135 4.25 -17.10 -2.24
CA ALA A 135 4.07 -18.37 -2.96
C ALA A 135 4.53 -18.33 -4.42
N VAL A 136 4.60 -17.14 -5.04
CA VAL A 136 5.28 -16.91 -6.33
C VAL A 136 6.78 -16.91 -6.11
N ARG A 137 7.27 -16.00 -5.28
CA ARG A 137 8.68 -15.90 -4.89
C ARG A 137 8.80 -15.33 -3.47
N PRO A 138 9.48 -16.02 -2.53
CA PRO A 138 9.81 -15.45 -1.25
C PRO A 138 10.64 -14.17 -1.45
N ALA A 139 10.18 -13.09 -0.84
CA ALA A 139 10.78 -11.78 -0.99
C ALA A 139 10.61 -10.98 0.31
N ARG A 140 11.48 -9.98 0.52
CA ARG A 140 11.31 -9.02 1.61
C ARG A 140 10.17 -8.08 1.28
N MET A 141 9.20 -7.98 2.18
CA MET A 141 8.05 -7.09 2.00
C MET A 141 8.37 -5.68 2.47
N LEU A 142 7.89 -4.68 1.72
CA LEU A 142 7.87 -3.31 2.21
C LEU A 142 6.60 -3.10 3.04
N ALA A 143 6.76 -3.05 4.35
CA ALA A 143 5.67 -2.92 5.32
C ALA A 143 5.60 -1.50 5.90
N LYS A 144 4.43 -1.09 6.40
CA LYS A 144 4.28 0.14 7.19
C LYS A 144 5.03 0.03 8.51
N SER A 145 5.64 1.14 8.96
CA SER A 145 6.34 1.22 10.26
C SER A 145 5.44 0.87 11.44
N GLU A 146 4.14 1.23 11.40
CA GLU A 146 3.17 0.99 12.46
C GLU A 146 2.90 -0.51 12.70
N ILE A 147 3.11 -1.35 11.69
CA ILE A 147 2.99 -2.81 11.86
C ILE A 147 4.03 -3.34 12.85
N ARG A 148 5.17 -2.65 13.02
CA ARG A 148 6.21 -3.03 13.98
C ARG A 148 5.70 -3.09 15.41
N ASP A 149 4.75 -2.23 15.75
CA ASP A 149 4.17 -2.10 17.09
C ASP A 149 3.05 -3.13 17.37
N TRP A 150 2.66 -3.88 16.35
CA TRP A 150 1.64 -4.92 16.53
C TRP A 150 2.22 -6.14 17.24
N PRO A 151 1.61 -6.62 18.33
CA PRO A 151 2.00 -7.85 19.00
C PRO A 151 2.04 -9.02 17.99
N VAL A 152 3.05 -9.88 18.07
CA VAL A 152 3.22 -11.04 17.19
C VAL A 152 3.43 -10.67 15.72
N ALA A 153 2.54 -9.92 15.09
CA ALA A 153 2.66 -9.55 13.67
C ALA A 153 3.87 -8.66 13.40
N GLY A 154 4.15 -7.68 14.26
CA GLY A 154 5.33 -6.83 14.17
C GLY A 154 6.62 -7.62 14.30
N TRP A 155 6.69 -8.51 15.31
CA TRP A 155 7.84 -9.39 15.51
C TRP A 155 8.06 -10.32 14.31
N LEU A 156 6.99 -10.94 13.80
CA LEU A 156 7.06 -11.85 12.65
C LEU A 156 7.51 -11.11 11.38
N THR A 157 6.96 -9.93 11.15
CA THR A 157 7.32 -9.07 10.02
C THR A 157 8.79 -8.63 10.09
N ALA A 158 9.27 -8.24 11.28
CA ALA A 158 10.67 -7.88 11.47
C ALA A 158 11.60 -9.09 11.22
N ARG A 159 11.23 -10.28 11.71
CA ARG A 159 12.03 -11.50 11.50
C ARG A 159 11.99 -12.04 10.08
N SER A 160 10.95 -11.73 9.32
CA SER A 160 10.90 -12.07 7.88
C SER A 160 11.85 -11.21 7.03
N GLY A 161 12.61 -10.29 7.65
CA GLY A 161 13.48 -9.36 6.95
C GLY A 161 12.74 -8.23 6.24
N ALA A 162 11.48 -7.96 6.61
CA ALA A 162 10.71 -6.89 5.98
C ALA A 162 11.40 -5.53 6.12
N LEU A 163 11.30 -4.74 5.07
CA LEU A 163 11.71 -3.35 5.06
C LEU A 163 10.54 -2.49 5.55
N PHE A 164 10.83 -1.50 6.38
CA PHE A 164 9.77 -0.64 6.93
C PHE A 164 9.84 0.75 6.31
N ILE A 165 8.67 1.28 5.97
CA ILE A 165 8.48 2.63 5.47
C ILE A 165 7.61 3.44 6.43
N ASP A 166 8.11 4.59 6.82
CA ASP A 166 7.34 5.62 7.53
C ASP A 166 6.69 6.53 6.48
N ARG A 167 5.38 6.39 6.30
CA ARG A 167 4.64 7.16 5.29
C ARG A 167 4.33 8.59 5.73
N ASP A 168 4.47 8.88 7.01
CA ASP A 168 4.26 10.21 7.56
C ASP A 168 5.50 11.09 7.43
N ARG A 169 6.67 10.46 7.20
CA ARG A 169 7.96 11.12 7.05
C ARG A 169 8.46 11.07 5.61
N ILE A 170 7.87 11.89 4.74
CA ILE A 170 8.25 11.95 3.30
C ILE A 170 9.76 12.21 3.12
N ARG A 171 10.38 12.96 4.04
CA ARG A 171 11.84 13.23 4.02
C ARG A 171 12.68 11.96 4.24
N ALA A 172 12.12 10.90 4.84
CA ALA A 172 12.79 9.60 5.02
C ALA A 172 12.59 8.65 3.81
N LEU A 173 11.85 9.07 2.79
CA LEU A 173 11.63 8.26 1.60
C LEU A 173 12.90 7.93 0.82
N PRO A 174 13.87 8.86 0.62
CA PRO A 174 15.14 8.53 -0.03
C PRO A 174 15.91 7.42 0.71
N ASP A 175 15.96 7.45 2.04
CA ASP A 175 16.62 6.41 2.85
C ASP A 175 15.92 5.05 2.69
N THR A 176 14.59 5.04 2.56
CA THR A 176 13.84 3.81 2.29
C THR A 176 14.17 3.26 0.91
N VAL A 177 14.24 4.13 -0.11
CA VAL A 177 14.64 3.74 -1.48
C VAL A 177 16.06 3.18 -1.49
N ALA A 178 16.99 3.82 -0.79
CA ALA A 178 18.38 3.34 -0.67
C ALA A 178 18.45 1.96 -0.03
N ARG A 179 17.71 1.70 1.05
CA ARG A 179 17.65 0.37 1.70
C ARG A 179 17.04 -0.70 0.79
N ILE A 180 16.03 -0.35 -0.01
CA ILE A 180 15.48 -1.27 -1.02
C ILE A 180 16.56 -1.59 -2.05
N ALA A 181 17.25 -0.58 -2.58
CA ALA A 181 18.31 -0.77 -3.56
C ALA A 181 19.47 -1.62 -3.02
N GLU A 182 19.85 -1.44 -1.76
CA GLU A 182 20.86 -2.25 -1.08
C GLU A 182 20.46 -3.73 -1.02
N ALA A 183 19.22 -4.04 -0.58
CA ALA A 183 18.71 -5.40 -0.56
C ALA A 183 18.70 -6.03 -1.97
N LEU A 184 18.28 -5.26 -2.98
CA LEU A 184 18.26 -5.70 -4.37
C LEU A 184 19.67 -6.00 -4.90
N ARG A 185 20.67 -5.15 -4.61
CA ARG A 185 22.09 -5.38 -4.97
C ARG A 185 22.67 -6.60 -4.26
N ALA A 186 22.21 -6.89 -3.04
CA ALA A 186 22.59 -8.11 -2.31
C ALA A 186 21.99 -9.39 -2.92
N GLY A 187 21.26 -9.31 -4.03
CA GLY A 187 20.63 -10.44 -4.70
C GLY A 187 19.29 -10.86 -4.09
N GLU A 188 18.74 -10.06 -3.17
CA GLU A 188 17.45 -10.36 -2.56
C GLU A 188 16.27 -9.89 -3.44
N ALA A 189 15.17 -10.61 -3.37
CA ALA A 189 13.91 -10.13 -3.94
C ALA A 189 13.20 -9.21 -2.93
N VAL A 190 12.64 -8.10 -3.42
CA VAL A 190 11.82 -7.18 -2.63
C VAL A 190 10.45 -7.06 -3.27
N THR A 191 9.39 -7.17 -2.46
CA THR A 191 8.01 -6.99 -2.91
C THR A 191 7.45 -5.68 -2.40
N VAL A 192 6.84 -4.93 -3.29
CA VAL A 192 6.19 -3.65 -2.98
C VAL A 192 4.78 -3.59 -3.56
N PHE A 193 3.90 -2.86 -2.88
CA PHE A 193 2.59 -2.47 -3.37
C PHE A 193 2.62 -0.97 -3.68
N PRO A 194 2.91 -0.58 -4.94
CA PRO A 194 3.16 0.82 -5.26
C PRO A 194 1.94 1.74 -5.11
N GLU A 195 0.73 1.19 -5.05
CA GLU A 195 -0.50 1.94 -4.75
C GLU A 195 -0.45 2.62 -3.37
N GLY A 196 0.33 2.03 -2.46
CA GLY A 196 0.52 2.55 -1.12
C GLY A 196 -0.68 2.37 -0.17
N SER A 197 -1.79 1.83 -0.62
CA SER A 197 -2.98 1.48 0.16
C SER A 197 -3.63 0.24 -0.43
N THR A 198 -4.52 -0.41 0.33
CA THR A 198 -5.34 -1.51 -0.18
C THR A 198 -6.59 -0.98 -0.87
N TRP A 199 -6.94 -1.57 -2.01
CA TRP A 199 -8.10 -1.26 -2.82
C TRP A 199 -9.06 -2.45 -2.87
N CYS A 200 -10.32 -2.23 -3.22
CA CYS A 200 -11.31 -3.31 -3.21
C CYS A 200 -11.21 -4.28 -4.41
N GLY A 201 -10.35 -3.98 -5.39
CA GLY A 201 -10.20 -4.77 -6.61
C GLY A 201 -11.17 -4.39 -7.74
N ARG A 202 -12.24 -3.62 -7.44
CA ARG A 202 -13.09 -2.97 -8.47
C ARG A 202 -12.52 -1.64 -8.94
N ALA A 203 -11.75 -0.99 -8.06
CA ALA A 203 -10.98 0.21 -8.35
C ALA A 203 -9.54 -0.02 -7.91
N GLN A 204 -8.62 0.73 -8.47
CA GLN A 204 -7.18 0.63 -8.23
C GLN A 204 -6.57 2.02 -8.09
N GLY A 205 -5.46 2.11 -7.34
CA GLY A 205 -4.66 3.31 -7.19
C GLY A 205 -3.54 3.38 -8.21
N TYR A 206 -2.96 4.57 -8.36
CA TYR A 206 -1.79 4.77 -9.20
C TYR A 206 -0.52 4.20 -8.57
N PHE A 207 0.37 3.69 -9.39
CA PHE A 207 1.67 3.21 -8.95
C PHE A 207 2.61 4.38 -8.64
N ARG A 208 3.00 4.49 -7.36
CA ARG A 208 3.96 5.48 -6.88
C ARG A 208 5.37 5.08 -7.30
N ARG A 209 6.11 6.05 -7.82
CA ARG A 209 7.37 5.84 -8.54
C ARG A 209 8.59 5.59 -7.65
N ALA A 210 8.50 5.83 -6.33
CA ALA A 210 9.67 5.83 -5.45
C ALA A 210 10.39 4.47 -5.42
N ALA A 211 9.65 3.37 -5.26
CA ALA A 211 10.25 2.03 -5.21
C ALA A 211 10.92 1.62 -6.54
N PHE A 212 10.42 2.13 -7.66
CA PHE A 212 11.02 1.85 -8.98
C PHE A 212 12.40 2.50 -9.14
N GLN A 213 12.66 3.61 -8.43
CA GLN A 213 14.01 4.18 -8.39
C GLN A 213 15.02 3.20 -7.80
N ALA A 214 14.63 2.46 -6.76
CA ALA A 214 15.52 1.46 -6.17
C ALA A 214 15.93 0.35 -7.15
N ALA A 215 15.03 -0.07 -8.03
CA ALA A 215 15.35 -1.05 -9.07
C ALA A 215 16.31 -0.49 -10.12
N LEU A 216 16.15 0.78 -10.51
CA LEU A 216 17.08 1.47 -11.40
C LEU A 216 18.45 1.63 -10.76
N ASP A 217 18.51 2.09 -9.49
CA ASP A 217 19.75 2.28 -8.76
C ASP A 217 20.51 0.97 -8.50
N ALA A 218 19.79 -0.15 -8.44
CA ALA A 218 20.36 -1.48 -8.23
C ALA A 218 20.60 -2.25 -9.54
N GLU A 219 20.18 -1.71 -10.68
CA GLU A 219 20.26 -2.35 -12.00
C GLU A 219 19.64 -3.76 -12.02
N VAL A 220 18.48 -3.92 -11.36
CA VAL A 220 17.76 -5.20 -11.28
C VAL A 220 16.44 -5.15 -12.04
N PRO A 221 15.93 -6.32 -12.51
CA PRO A 221 14.65 -6.38 -13.18
C PRO A 221 13.48 -6.04 -12.25
N VAL A 222 12.39 -5.54 -12.85
CA VAL A 222 11.10 -5.33 -12.21
C VAL A 222 10.09 -6.32 -12.76
N GLN A 223 9.42 -7.07 -11.89
CA GLN A 223 8.42 -8.05 -12.30
C GLN A 223 7.04 -7.66 -11.80
N PRO A 224 6.12 -7.27 -12.69
CA PRO A 224 4.74 -6.99 -12.34
C PRO A 224 3.97 -8.28 -12.07
N VAL A 225 3.12 -8.24 -11.05
CA VAL A 225 2.18 -9.30 -10.71
C VAL A 225 0.80 -8.69 -10.52
N ARG A 226 -0.19 -9.18 -11.24
CA ARG A 226 -1.57 -8.80 -11.05
C ARG A 226 -2.26 -9.77 -10.10
N LEU A 227 -2.86 -9.23 -9.04
CA LEU A 227 -3.61 -9.99 -8.04
C LEU A 227 -5.09 -9.70 -8.19
N HIS A 228 -5.89 -10.73 -8.28
CA HIS A 228 -7.34 -10.59 -8.27
C HIS A 228 -8.02 -11.76 -7.60
N TYR A 229 -9.24 -11.50 -7.12
CA TYR A 229 -10.06 -12.45 -6.40
C TYR A 229 -11.36 -12.66 -7.14
N ARG A 230 -11.75 -13.92 -7.33
CA ARG A 230 -13.01 -14.28 -7.96
C ARG A 230 -13.64 -15.50 -7.32
N LEU A 231 -14.89 -15.74 -7.63
CA LEU A 231 -15.56 -16.99 -7.30
C LEU A 231 -15.16 -18.07 -8.31
N ALA A 232 -15.31 -19.35 -7.95
CA ALA A 232 -14.98 -20.47 -8.84
C ALA A 232 -15.76 -20.44 -10.16
N GLY A 233 -16.93 -19.80 -10.19
CA GLY A 233 -17.73 -19.56 -11.39
C GLY A 233 -17.23 -18.42 -12.28
N GLY A 234 -16.09 -17.76 -11.93
CA GLY A 234 -15.47 -16.71 -12.72
C GLY A 234 -15.88 -15.29 -12.35
N ALA A 235 -16.96 -15.09 -11.59
CA ALA A 235 -17.42 -13.76 -11.18
C ALA A 235 -16.38 -13.08 -10.25
N PRO A 236 -16.05 -11.79 -10.44
CA PRO A 236 -15.21 -11.04 -9.53
C PRO A 236 -15.79 -11.03 -8.11
N SER A 237 -14.93 -11.08 -7.09
CA SER A 237 -15.35 -11.03 -5.70
C SER A 237 -14.47 -10.08 -4.88
N THR A 238 -15.11 -9.26 -4.08
CA THR A 238 -14.46 -8.37 -3.13
C THR A 238 -14.45 -8.93 -1.71
N ALA A 239 -14.88 -10.18 -1.50
CA ALA A 239 -14.94 -10.79 -0.17
C ALA A 239 -13.57 -10.86 0.54
N ALA A 240 -12.47 -10.93 -0.22
CA ALA A 240 -11.11 -10.90 0.30
C ALA A 240 -10.59 -9.48 0.59
N ALA A 241 -11.25 -8.44 0.07
CA ALA A 241 -10.74 -7.08 0.17
C ALA A 241 -10.61 -6.63 1.64
N PHE A 242 -9.48 -5.95 1.94
CA PHE A 242 -9.18 -5.42 3.26
C PHE A 242 -8.99 -3.92 3.14
N VAL A 243 -10.03 -3.14 3.33
CA VAL A 243 -10.08 -1.71 2.94
C VAL A 243 -10.63 -0.82 4.06
N GLY A 244 -10.21 0.43 4.05
CA GLY A 244 -10.70 1.48 4.96
C GLY A 244 -10.42 1.16 6.42
N ASP A 245 -11.47 1.17 7.23
CA ASP A 245 -11.49 0.89 8.67
C ASP A 245 -11.75 -0.59 9.01
N ASP A 246 -11.64 -1.49 8.03
CA ASP A 246 -11.82 -2.94 8.25
C ASP A 246 -10.80 -3.47 9.28
N SER A 247 -11.26 -4.26 10.25
CA SER A 247 -10.35 -4.93 11.17
C SER A 247 -9.79 -6.21 10.55
N LEU A 248 -8.54 -6.54 10.86
CA LEU A 248 -7.93 -7.78 10.37
C LEU A 248 -8.75 -9.01 10.78
N LEU A 249 -9.27 -9.04 12.00
CA LEU A 249 -10.08 -10.16 12.49
C LEU A 249 -11.39 -10.29 11.72
N THR A 250 -12.07 -9.19 11.44
CA THR A 250 -13.30 -9.18 10.63
C THR A 250 -13.02 -9.67 9.21
N SER A 251 -11.92 -9.21 8.61
CA SER A 251 -11.52 -9.64 7.26
C SER A 251 -11.15 -11.13 7.22
N VAL A 252 -10.34 -11.62 8.17
CA VAL A 252 -10.00 -13.04 8.27
C VAL A 252 -11.24 -13.90 8.46
N TRP A 253 -12.17 -13.49 9.35
CA TRP A 253 -13.44 -14.15 9.56
C TRP A 253 -14.30 -14.20 8.30
N ARG A 254 -14.37 -13.10 7.56
CA ARG A 254 -15.08 -12.98 6.29
C ARG A 254 -14.52 -13.94 5.25
N VAL A 255 -13.19 -13.93 5.07
CA VAL A 255 -12.51 -14.82 4.12
C VAL A 255 -12.76 -16.29 4.47
N THR A 256 -12.59 -16.68 5.73
CA THR A 256 -12.74 -18.07 6.15
C THR A 256 -14.19 -18.58 6.02
N ARG A 257 -15.18 -17.70 6.07
CA ARG A 257 -16.60 -18.02 5.78
C ARG A 257 -16.93 -18.08 4.30
N SER A 258 -16.10 -17.46 3.46
CA SER A 258 -16.34 -17.44 2.02
C SER A 258 -16.24 -18.85 1.43
N ARG A 259 -17.06 -19.13 0.41
CA ARG A 259 -17.02 -20.36 -0.35
C ARG A 259 -16.55 -20.07 -1.76
N ASP A 260 -15.83 -21.03 -2.32
CA ASP A 260 -15.41 -20.99 -3.72
C ASP A 260 -14.57 -19.78 -4.13
N LEU A 261 -13.94 -19.10 -3.14
CA LEU A 261 -13.04 -17.99 -3.41
C LEU A 261 -11.74 -18.50 -4.04
N VAL A 262 -11.31 -17.84 -5.09
CA VAL A 262 -10.07 -18.11 -5.83
C VAL A 262 -9.23 -16.86 -5.80
N ALA A 263 -7.99 -16.98 -5.32
CA ALA A 263 -6.96 -15.96 -5.42
C ALA A 263 -6.06 -16.28 -6.61
N GLU A 264 -5.93 -15.36 -7.51
CA GLU A 264 -5.12 -15.50 -8.71
C GLU A 264 -4.00 -14.49 -8.73
N ALA A 265 -2.80 -14.98 -9.08
CA ALA A 265 -1.62 -14.18 -9.32
C ALA A 265 -1.19 -14.40 -10.77
N GLU A 266 -1.33 -13.38 -11.60
CA GLU A 266 -0.79 -13.38 -12.97
C GLU A 266 0.57 -12.72 -12.94
N VAL A 267 1.60 -13.52 -13.20
CA VAL A 267 3.00 -13.11 -13.14
C VAL A 267 3.47 -12.79 -14.55
N ARG A 268 3.84 -11.52 -14.76
CA ARG A 268 4.39 -11.07 -16.05
C ARG A 268 5.87 -11.41 -16.16
N GLU A 269 6.37 -11.50 -17.39
CA GLU A 269 7.80 -11.53 -17.64
C GLU A 269 8.50 -10.32 -17.02
N PRO A 270 9.70 -10.51 -16.44
CA PRO A 270 10.44 -9.41 -15.83
C PRO A 270 10.82 -8.36 -16.88
N MET A 271 10.62 -7.10 -16.55
CA MET A 271 11.17 -5.98 -17.31
C MET A 271 12.65 -5.85 -16.98
N ALA A 272 13.51 -6.04 -18.01
CA ALA A 272 14.96 -5.99 -17.84
C ALA A 272 15.46 -4.62 -17.36
N PRO A 273 16.58 -4.56 -16.62
CA PRO A 273 17.25 -3.30 -16.29
C PRO A 273 17.53 -2.50 -17.57
N GLY A 274 17.33 -1.18 -17.53
CA GLY A 274 17.55 -0.31 -18.69
C GLY A 274 16.48 -0.39 -19.78
N SER A 275 15.50 -1.29 -19.68
CA SER A 275 14.40 -1.40 -20.67
C SER A 275 13.49 -0.16 -20.70
N ARG A 276 13.57 0.69 -19.69
CA ARG A 276 12.85 1.96 -19.58
C ARG A 276 13.79 3.08 -19.12
N PRO A 277 13.66 4.31 -19.67
CA PRO A 277 14.62 5.39 -19.42
C PRO A 277 14.57 5.96 -18.02
N ASP A 278 13.42 5.85 -17.34
CA ASP A 278 13.23 6.43 -16.02
C ASP A 278 12.19 5.66 -15.16
N ARG A 279 12.16 5.99 -13.86
CA ARG A 279 11.21 5.41 -12.91
C ARG A 279 9.74 5.69 -13.22
N ARG A 280 9.43 6.74 -13.99
CA ARG A 280 8.05 7.09 -14.37
C ARG A 280 7.54 6.13 -15.44
N SER A 281 8.33 5.93 -16.48
CA SER A 281 8.01 5.02 -17.58
C SER A 281 7.98 3.56 -17.11
N LEU A 282 8.88 3.19 -16.19
CA LEU A 282 8.92 1.86 -15.59
C LEU A 282 7.66 1.59 -14.72
N ALA A 283 7.27 2.56 -13.88
CA ALA A 283 6.07 2.46 -13.05
C ALA A 283 4.81 2.37 -13.91
N ARG A 284 4.71 3.19 -14.98
CA ARG A 284 3.58 3.19 -15.90
C ARG A 284 3.44 1.85 -16.62
N ALA A 285 4.54 1.28 -17.12
CA ALA A 285 4.51 -0.02 -17.80
C ALA A 285 4.07 -1.15 -16.87
N ALA A 286 4.49 -1.12 -15.60
CA ALA A 286 4.03 -2.08 -14.59
C ALA A 286 2.54 -1.88 -14.25
N GLU A 287 2.11 -0.63 -14.12
CA GLU A 287 0.72 -0.27 -13.85
C GLU A 287 -0.22 -0.69 -14.98
N GLU A 288 0.15 -0.43 -16.23
CA GLU A 288 -0.60 -0.83 -17.42
C GLU A 288 -0.87 -2.33 -17.45
N PHE A 289 0.12 -3.16 -17.13
CA PHE A 289 -0.09 -4.60 -17.05
C PHE A 289 -1.13 -4.98 -16.00
N VAL A 290 -1.06 -4.36 -14.83
CA VAL A 290 -2.01 -4.64 -13.73
C VAL A 290 -3.41 -4.15 -14.09
N LEU A 291 -3.54 -3.00 -14.79
CA LEU A 291 -4.81 -2.41 -15.19
C LEU A 291 -5.48 -3.13 -16.36
N VAL A 292 -4.74 -3.50 -17.41
CA VAL A 292 -5.29 -4.12 -18.65
C VAL A 292 -6.12 -5.38 -18.35
N GLY A 293 -5.80 -6.08 -17.29
CA GLY A 293 -6.59 -7.24 -16.89
C GLY A 293 -7.95 -6.91 -16.27
N THR A 294 -8.16 -5.72 -15.78
CA THR A 294 -9.48 -5.28 -15.28
C THR A 294 -10.40 -4.88 -16.42
N HIS A 295 -9.88 -4.55 -17.60
CA HIS A 295 -10.66 -4.20 -18.80
C HIS A 295 -11.35 -5.39 -19.48
N ARG A 296 -10.98 -6.62 -19.18
CA ARG A 296 -11.68 -7.80 -19.70
C ARG A 296 -12.93 -8.15 -18.89
N ALA A 297 -13.15 -7.51 -17.75
CA ALA A 297 -14.40 -7.58 -17.00
C ALA A 297 -15.24 -6.32 -17.33
N GLU A 298 -15.77 -6.23 -18.54
CA GLU A 298 -16.48 -5.06 -19.10
C GLU A 298 -17.82 -4.73 -18.44
N ASP A 299 -18.20 -5.38 -17.34
CA ASP A 299 -19.46 -5.15 -16.63
C ASP A 299 -19.33 -4.48 -15.26
N ALA A 300 -18.16 -4.01 -14.86
CA ALA A 300 -18.01 -3.24 -13.62
C ALA A 300 -18.14 -1.75 -13.89
N GLY A 301 -19.19 -1.13 -13.34
CA GLY A 301 -19.54 0.28 -13.45
C GLY A 301 -18.39 1.31 -13.32
N PRO A 302 -18.66 2.62 -13.29
CA PRO A 302 -17.70 3.67 -13.62
C PRO A 302 -16.44 3.58 -12.76
N ARG A 303 -15.30 3.57 -13.44
CA ARG A 303 -13.96 3.55 -12.86
C ARG A 303 -13.70 4.82 -12.06
N ASN A 304 -13.60 4.71 -10.79
CA ASN A 304 -13.17 5.80 -9.92
C ASN A 304 -11.63 5.86 -9.88
N THR A 305 -11.00 6.20 -10.99
CA THR A 305 -9.58 6.56 -11.00
C THR A 305 -9.50 7.99 -10.49
N VAL A 306 -9.00 8.19 -9.28
CA VAL A 306 -8.71 9.53 -8.77
C VAL A 306 -7.42 10.02 -9.43
N PRO A 307 -7.48 11.08 -10.29
CA PRO A 307 -6.27 11.59 -10.93
C PRO A 307 -5.31 12.17 -9.90
N PHE A 308 -4.04 11.88 -10.07
CA PHE A 308 -2.99 12.57 -9.33
C PHE A 308 -2.93 14.02 -9.87
N PRO A 309 -3.01 15.07 -9.04
CA PRO A 309 -2.83 16.43 -9.53
C PRO A 309 -1.44 16.54 -10.17
N ALA A 310 -1.41 16.85 -11.46
CA ALA A 310 -0.19 17.18 -12.16
C ALA A 310 0.44 18.35 -11.42
N GLY A 311 1.64 18.18 -10.90
CA GLY A 311 2.39 19.24 -10.24
C GLY A 311 2.54 20.40 -11.22
N GLY A 312 1.82 21.49 -10.97
CA GLY A 312 1.87 22.70 -11.74
C GLY A 312 3.23 23.37 -11.60
N GLY A 313 4.10 23.13 -12.56
CA GLY A 313 5.22 24.02 -12.85
C GLY A 313 4.66 25.24 -13.57
N SER A 314 4.22 26.25 -12.81
CA SER A 314 3.93 27.57 -13.34
C SER A 314 5.25 28.20 -13.79
N ARG A 315 5.53 28.12 -15.08
CA ARG A 315 6.34 29.14 -15.74
C ARG A 315 5.39 30.27 -16.12
N ALA A 316 5.43 31.33 -15.37
CA ALA A 316 4.93 32.62 -15.76
C ALA A 316 5.68 33.05 -17.05
N THR A 317 5.06 32.93 -18.20
CA THR A 317 5.45 33.63 -19.39
C THR A 317 4.75 34.98 -19.34
N GLU A 318 5.53 36.00 -19.05
CA GLU A 318 5.26 37.43 -19.24
C GLU A 318 4.84 37.66 -20.69
N GLN A 319 3.57 37.89 -20.90
CA GLN A 319 3.05 38.39 -22.18
C GLN A 319 3.20 39.91 -22.17
N ALA A 320 4.23 40.39 -22.90
CA ALA A 320 4.35 41.78 -23.28
C ALA A 320 3.20 42.13 -24.24
N SER A 321 2.44 43.14 -23.83
CA SER A 321 1.45 43.85 -24.56
C SER A 321 2.05 44.48 -25.84
N ALA A 322 1.52 44.15 -27.00
CA ALA A 322 1.67 44.99 -28.22
C ALA A 322 0.31 45.20 -28.85
N ALA A 323 -0.09 46.43 -28.86
CA ALA A 323 -1.31 46.97 -29.48
C ALA A 323 -1.30 46.89 -31.01
N PRO A 324 -2.47 46.93 -31.66
CA PRO A 324 -2.58 46.75 -33.10
C PRO A 324 -2.35 48.07 -33.86
N ALA A 325 -1.55 48.02 -34.91
CA ALA A 325 -1.48 49.06 -35.90
C ALA A 325 -2.40 48.69 -37.09
N ARG A 326 -3.29 49.61 -37.41
CA ARG A 326 -4.09 49.70 -38.64
C ARG A 326 -3.18 50.11 -39.80
N GLU A 327 -3.57 49.68 -40.98
CA GLU A 327 -3.67 50.38 -42.27
C GLU A 327 -3.53 49.36 -43.39
N ALA A 328 -4.52 49.15 -44.23
CA ALA A 328 -5.16 49.94 -45.27
C ALA A 328 -4.35 49.92 -46.56
N LEU A 329 -5.03 49.43 -47.54
CA LEU A 329 -5.13 49.82 -48.94
C LEU A 329 -4.15 49.33 -50.03
N THR A 330 -4.79 48.75 -51.01
CA THR A 330 -4.60 48.82 -52.48
C THR A 330 -3.42 48.08 -53.09
N ALA A 331 -3.66 47.13 -53.89
CA ALA A 331 -3.92 47.06 -55.37
C ALA A 331 -4.14 45.58 -55.77
#